data_a0469f4baabf155a41e4205aac96751b
#
_entry.id   a0469f4baabf155a41e4205aac96751b
#
_cell.length_a   1.000
_cell.length_b   1.000
_cell.length_c   1.000
_cell.angle_alpha   90.00
_cell.angle_beta   90.00
_cell.angle_gamma   90.00
#
_symmetry.space_group_name_H-M   'P 1'
#
loop_
_entity.id
_entity.type
_entity.pdbx_description
1 polymer ?
#
loop_
_entity_poly.entity_id
_entity_poly.type
_entity_poly.pdbx_seq_one_letter_code
_entity_poly.pdbx_strand_id
1 'polypeptide(L)'
;MEIRTKRCKFFYIFIIALIIVSCKSYKEKENELPDTEYRGKINVSADETFKPIVDELVKVYESNNRDTKISVDYKPENECLNDLLNDSIRMVIVTRKYSEDERELIIDSLNVGPKSMVVARDGIAVIVHPSSTDTMYTMKDIKDILTGKLKNGLIPVFDGVKATSTVRFIIDSVLRGDSLTPKAMAARSSEGVIEYVAKNPGVIGFIGVSWIGNPEDESQLSFLKKVKVANIESTDIPGSYVKAYQANIYLKRYPMVRDLIYILKESHRGLGTGFANFMSGEIGQIIFKRAYLAPAQKNLGIRPVRLNE
;
A
#
# COMPACT_ATOMS: atom_id res chain seq x y z
N MET A 1 -24.32 -30.13 66.31
CA MET A 1 -24.80 -29.38 65.12
C MET A 1 -23.85 -28.24 64.66
N GLU A 2 -22.93 -27.80 65.50
CA GLU A 2 -21.97 -26.68 65.19
C GLU A 2 -20.77 -27.06 64.32
N ILE A 3 -20.35 -28.31 64.28
CA ILE A 3 -19.15 -28.74 63.55
C ILE A 3 -19.42 -28.78 62.01
N ARG A 4 -20.65 -29.00 61.58
CA ARG A 4 -21.03 -29.06 60.16
C ARG A 4 -21.07 -27.65 59.49
N THR A 5 -21.45 -26.64 60.23
CA THR A 5 -21.53 -25.26 59.75
C THR A 5 -20.16 -24.60 59.59
N LYS A 6 -19.17 -24.96 60.42
CA LYS A 6 -17.79 -24.46 60.30
C LYS A 6 -17.08 -25.05 59.10
N ARG A 7 -17.28 -26.30 58.72
CA ARG A 7 -16.72 -26.94 57.52
C ARG A 7 -17.27 -26.33 56.21
N CYS A 8 -18.59 -26.05 56.22
CA CYS A 8 -19.19 -25.39 55.01
C CYS A 8 -18.66 -23.96 54.80
N LYS A 9 -18.48 -23.17 55.85
CA LYS A 9 -17.92 -21.82 55.76
C LYS A 9 -16.46 -21.83 55.27
N PHE A 10 -15.65 -22.79 55.72
CA PHE A 10 -14.27 -22.94 55.28
C PHE A 10 -14.19 -23.36 53.80
N PHE A 11 -15.12 -24.18 53.33
CA PHE A 11 -15.20 -24.60 51.91
C PHE A 11 -15.62 -23.44 50.98
N TYR A 12 -16.56 -22.59 51.43
CA TYR A 12 -16.94 -21.39 50.68
C TYR A 12 -15.81 -20.35 50.63
N ILE A 13 -15.05 -20.16 51.68
CA ILE A 13 -13.90 -19.25 51.71
C ILE A 13 -12.79 -19.75 50.79
N PHE A 14 -12.58 -21.08 50.72
CA PHE A 14 -11.59 -21.69 49.85
C PHE A 14 -11.98 -21.58 48.37
N ILE A 15 -13.26 -21.70 48.02
CA ILE A 15 -13.77 -21.50 46.64
C ILE A 15 -13.65 -20.00 46.22
N ILE A 16 -13.96 -19.08 47.12
CA ILE A 16 -13.82 -17.65 46.86
C ILE A 16 -12.34 -17.28 46.69
N ALA A 17 -11.43 -17.84 47.45
CA ALA A 17 -9.99 -17.64 47.32
C ALA A 17 -9.43 -18.18 45.98
N LEU A 18 -9.96 -19.30 45.48
CA LEU A 18 -9.59 -19.87 44.18
C LEU A 18 -10.05 -19.01 42.99
N ILE A 19 -11.16 -18.29 43.10
CA ILE A 19 -11.67 -17.40 42.05
C ILE A 19 -10.83 -16.13 41.96
N ILE A 20 -10.25 -15.65 43.06
CA ILE A 20 -9.42 -14.43 43.07
C ILE A 20 -8.04 -14.64 42.43
N VAL A 21 -7.51 -15.87 42.44
CA VAL A 21 -6.19 -16.21 41.87
C VAL A 21 -6.22 -16.40 40.34
N SER A 22 -7.40 -16.50 39.72
CA SER A 22 -7.55 -16.88 38.30
C SER A 22 -7.55 -15.72 37.31
N CYS A 23 -7.54 -14.46 37.75
CA CYS A 23 -7.48 -13.33 36.80
C CYS A 23 -6.04 -12.79 36.68
N LYS A 24 -5.30 -13.26 35.67
CA LYS A 24 -4.08 -12.58 35.27
C LYS A 24 -4.43 -11.14 34.88
N SER A 25 -3.64 -10.19 35.39
CA SER A 25 -3.74 -8.77 35.02
C SER A 25 -3.61 -8.62 33.48
N TYR A 26 -4.29 -7.64 32.91
CA TYR A 26 -4.16 -7.31 31.49
C TYR A 26 -2.69 -7.13 31.07
N LYS A 27 -1.89 -6.45 31.91
CA LYS A 27 -0.44 -6.28 31.70
C LYS A 27 0.36 -7.59 31.72
N GLU A 28 -0.03 -8.57 32.54
CA GLU A 28 0.64 -9.89 32.57
C GLU A 28 0.32 -10.69 31.31
N LYS A 29 -0.93 -10.64 30.82
CA LYS A 29 -1.30 -11.25 29.52
C LYS A 29 -0.59 -10.59 28.33
N GLU A 30 -0.44 -9.27 28.34
CA GLU A 30 0.26 -8.50 27.31
C GLU A 30 1.76 -8.83 27.28
N ASN A 31 2.39 -9.07 28.43
CA ASN A 31 3.80 -9.48 28.52
C ASN A 31 4.07 -10.92 28.06
N GLU A 32 3.05 -11.77 28.00
CA GLU A 32 3.15 -13.15 27.48
C GLU A 32 3.05 -13.21 25.94
N LEU A 33 2.57 -12.16 25.28
CA LEU A 33 2.50 -12.12 23.83
C LEU A 33 3.90 -11.90 23.21
N PRO A 34 4.21 -12.53 22.07
CA PRO A 34 5.49 -12.38 21.40
C PRO A 34 5.76 -10.92 20.98
N ASP A 35 4.70 -10.16 20.72
CA ASP A 35 4.72 -8.74 20.39
C ASP A 35 3.38 -8.08 20.72
N THR A 36 3.37 -6.75 20.69
CA THR A 36 2.18 -5.92 20.88
C THR A 36 2.15 -4.85 19.79
N GLU A 37 1.08 -4.05 19.75
CA GLU A 37 0.99 -2.94 18.79
C GLU A 37 2.18 -1.96 18.89
N TYR A 38 2.86 -1.88 20.04
CA TYR A 38 3.90 -0.90 20.35
C TYR A 38 5.27 -1.51 20.66
N ARG A 39 5.42 -2.82 20.55
CA ARG A 39 6.63 -3.56 20.90
C ARG A 39 6.78 -4.82 20.05
N GLY A 40 8.00 -5.09 19.59
CA GLY A 40 8.35 -6.35 18.93
C GLY A 40 8.94 -6.17 17.53
N LYS A 41 8.97 -7.26 16.79
CA LYS A 41 9.53 -7.30 15.42
C LYS A 41 8.58 -8.03 14.48
N ILE A 42 8.40 -7.49 13.28
CA ILE A 42 7.67 -8.17 12.20
C ILE A 42 8.40 -8.05 10.87
N ASN A 43 8.17 -9.03 10.00
CA ASN A 43 8.53 -8.95 8.59
C ASN A 43 7.27 -8.65 7.76
N VAL A 44 7.43 -7.75 6.81
CA VAL A 44 6.40 -7.29 5.88
C VAL A 44 6.92 -7.47 4.47
N SER A 45 6.11 -7.95 3.54
CA SER A 45 6.42 -7.90 2.11
C SER A 45 5.60 -6.79 1.46
N ALA A 46 6.24 -5.96 0.64
CA ALA A 46 5.56 -4.85 -0.03
C ALA A 46 5.92 -4.80 -1.51
N ASP A 47 4.93 -4.47 -2.33
CA ASP A 47 5.18 -4.20 -3.74
C ASP A 47 6.20 -3.06 -3.89
N GLU A 48 7.25 -3.31 -4.67
CA GLU A 48 8.38 -2.39 -4.89
C GLU A 48 7.93 -1.00 -5.33
N THR A 49 6.85 -0.93 -6.09
CA THR A 49 6.28 0.35 -6.55
C THR A 49 5.98 1.32 -5.40
N PHE A 50 5.70 0.81 -4.20
CA PHE A 50 5.36 1.62 -3.02
C PHE A 50 6.53 1.83 -2.05
N LYS A 51 7.75 1.44 -2.43
CA LYS A 51 8.92 1.55 -1.55
C LYS A 51 9.07 2.93 -0.91
N PRO A 52 9.01 4.08 -1.61
CA PRO A 52 9.23 5.38 -1.00
C PRO A 52 8.22 5.69 0.12
N ILE A 53 6.96 5.36 -0.10
CA ILE A 53 5.90 5.65 0.87
C ILE A 53 5.90 4.67 2.04
N VAL A 54 6.21 3.40 1.80
CA VAL A 54 6.27 2.39 2.87
C VAL A 54 7.47 2.65 3.78
N ASP A 55 8.63 3.01 3.23
CA ASP A 55 9.82 3.40 4.00
C ASP A 55 9.52 4.58 4.95
N GLU A 56 8.79 5.61 4.47
CA GLU A 56 8.42 6.75 5.29
C GLU A 56 7.41 6.38 6.39
N LEU A 57 6.41 5.55 6.07
CA LEU A 57 5.45 5.04 7.06
C LEU A 57 6.16 4.25 8.17
N VAL A 58 7.07 3.35 7.82
CA VAL A 58 7.85 2.56 8.78
C VAL A 58 8.72 3.47 9.64
N LYS A 59 9.46 4.38 9.03
CA LYS A 59 10.32 5.34 9.72
C LYS A 59 9.56 6.15 10.77
N VAL A 60 8.39 6.70 10.40
CA VAL A 60 7.58 7.49 11.33
C VAL A 60 6.97 6.60 12.42
N TYR A 61 6.51 5.40 12.08
CA TYR A 61 5.97 4.46 13.08
C TYR A 61 7.02 4.05 14.10
N GLU A 62 8.21 3.63 13.66
CA GLU A 62 9.32 3.23 14.55
C GLU A 62 9.83 4.42 15.39
N SER A 63 9.82 5.65 14.85
CA SER A 63 10.21 6.84 15.62
C SER A 63 9.26 7.14 16.78
N ASN A 64 7.98 6.86 16.60
CA ASN A 64 6.96 7.02 17.63
C ASN A 64 6.91 5.84 18.61
N ASN A 65 7.38 4.66 18.21
CA ASN A 65 7.33 3.41 18.97
C ASN A 65 8.71 2.75 18.98
N ARG A 66 9.61 3.24 19.87
CA ARG A 66 11.04 2.89 19.87
C ARG A 66 11.35 1.41 20.09
N ASP A 67 10.42 0.65 20.68
CA ASP A 67 10.57 -0.79 20.95
C ASP A 67 10.06 -1.66 19.80
N THR A 68 9.83 -1.06 18.62
CA THR A 68 9.34 -1.75 17.43
C THR A 68 10.37 -1.83 16.33
N LYS A 69 10.32 -2.93 15.56
CA LYS A 69 11.11 -3.07 14.33
C LYS A 69 10.28 -3.72 13.24
N ILE A 70 10.12 -3.02 12.12
CA ILE A 70 9.44 -3.50 10.92
C ILE A 70 10.47 -3.68 9.81
N SER A 71 10.72 -4.92 9.42
CA SER A 71 11.59 -5.25 8.30
C SER A 71 10.75 -5.43 7.05
N VAL A 72 10.98 -4.61 6.03
CA VAL A 72 10.22 -4.67 4.77
C VAL A 72 11.08 -5.29 3.68
N ASP A 73 10.53 -6.30 3.00
CA ASP A 73 11.09 -6.92 1.81
C ASP A 73 10.30 -6.43 0.58
N TYR A 74 10.99 -5.73 -0.32
CA TYR A 74 10.39 -5.15 -1.52
C TYR A 74 10.55 -6.10 -2.71
N LYS A 75 9.44 -6.48 -3.31
CA LYS A 75 9.41 -7.44 -4.42
C LYS A 75 8.15 -7.26 -5.29
N PRO A 76 8.05 -7.97 -6.42
CA PRO A 76 6.84 -7.94 -7.25
C PRO A 76 5.58 -8.37 -6.49
N GLU A 77 4.43 -7.78 -6.81
CA GLU A 77 3.15 -7.98 -6.11
C GLU A 77 2.76 -9.46 -5.92
N ASN A 78 2.95 -10.28 -6.96
CA ASN A 78 2.59 -11.70 -6.87
C ASN A 78 3.46 -12.46 -5.86
N GLU A 79 4.74 -12.09 -5.73
CA GLU A 79 5.62 -12.66 -4.72
C GLU A 79 5.20 -12.22 -3.31
N CYS A 80 4.82 -10.95 -3.14
CA CYS A 80 4.28 -10.45 -1.86
C CYS A 80 3.04 -11.24 -1.43
N LEU A 81 2.10 -11.47 -2.37
CA LEU A 81 0.89 -12.22 -2.06
C LEU A 81 1.20 -13.68 -1.66
N ASN A 82 2.16 -14.33 -2.34
CA ASN A 82 2.59 -15.67 -1.97
C ASN A 82 3.30 -15.71 -0.61
N ASP A 83 3.99 -14.66 -0.23
CA ASP A 83 4.69 -14.59 1.06
C ASP A 83 3.75 -14.67 2.26
N LEU A 84 2.47 -14.30 2.12
CA LEU A 84 1.54 -14.42 3.23
C LEU A 84 1.29 -15.87 3.66
N LEU A 85 1.58 -16.85 2.78
CA LEU A 85 1.61 -18.28 3.13
C LEU A 85 2.81 -18.65 4.00
N ASN A 86 3.83 -17.80 4.05
CA ASN A 86 5.01 -17.99 4.88
C ASN A 86 4.75 -17.51 6.31
N ASP A 87 5.03 -18.34 7.31
CA ASP A 87 4.78 -18.03 8.74
C ASP A 87 5.56 -16.80 9.23
N SER A 88 6.70 -16.50 8.65
CA SER A 88 7.52 -15.34 9.04
C SER A 88 6.96 -14.00 8.54
N ILE A 89 6.06 -13.99 7.54
CA ILE A 89 5.45 -12.80 6.98
C ILE A 89 4.02 -12.66 7.53
N ARG A 90 3.75 -11.58 8.24
CA ARG A 90 2.43 -11.34 8.82
C ARG A 90 1.60 -10.29 8.10
N MET A 91 2.25 -9.44 7.29
CA MET A 91 1.58 -8.40 6.53
C MET A 91 2.17 -8.31 5.11
N VAL A 92 1.28 -8.06 4.14
CA VAL A 92 1.69 -7.67 2.80
C VAL A 92 1.02 -6.35 2.40
N ILE A 93 1.72 -5.54 1.61
CA ILE A 93 1.23 -4.24 1.10
C ILE A 93 1.23 -4.31 -0.43
N VAL A 94 0.04 -4.30 -1.02
CA VAL A 94 -0.22 -4.66 -2.42
C VAL A 94 -1.36 -3.81 -3.01
N THR A 95 -1.74 -4.03 -4.27
CA THR A 95 -2.79 -3.25 -4.94
C THR A 95 -4.08 -4.03 -5.20
N ARG A 96 -4.13 -5.32 -4.87
CA ARG A 96 -5.34 -6.15 -4.96
C ARG A 96 -5.57 -6.95 -3.69
N LYS A 97 -6.81 -7.29 -3.44
CA LYS A 97 -7.17 -8.28 -2.43
C LYS A 97 -6.98 -9.69 -3.00
N TYR A 98 -6.99 -10.69 -2.14
CA TYR A 98 -7.17 -12.07 -2.57
C TYR A 98 -8.56 -12.25 -3.21
N SER A 99 -8.64 -13.11 -4.22
CA SER A 99 -9.91 -13.68 -4.66
C SER A 99 -10.52 -14.54 -3.54
N GLU A 100 -11.80 -14.91 -3.65
CA GLU A 100 -12.41 -15.78 -2.64
C GLU A 100 -11.69 -17.14 -2.58
N ASP A 101 -11.34 -17.74 -3.74
CA ASP A 101 -10.61 -19.00 -3.80
C ASP A 101 -9.23 -18.92 -3.13
N GLU A 102 -8.47 -17.84 -3.41
CA GLU A 102 -7.18 -17.59 -2.76
C GLU A 102 -7.34 -17.39 -1.25
N ARG A 103 -8.42 -16.72 -0.84
CA ARG A 103 -8.73 -16.44 0.57
C ARG A 103 -9.10 -17.72 1.32
N GLU A 104 -9.91 -18.57 0.74
CA GLU A 104 -10.26 -19.89 1.30
C GLU A 104 -9.00 -20.75 1.47
N LEU A 105 -8.14 -20.82 0.46
CA LEU A 105 -6.88 -21.54 0.52
C LEU A 105 -5.99 -21.06 1.68
N ILE A 106 -5.94 -19.75 1.93
CA ILE A 106 -5.17 -19.17 3.04
C ILE A 106 -5.79 -19.54 4.39
N ILE A 107 -7.11 -19.46 4.52
CA ILE A 107 -7.81 -19.83 5.74
C ILE A 107 -7.56 -21.30 6.08
N ASP A 108 -7.70 -22.18 5.08
CA ASP A 108 -7.48 -23.62 5.25
C ASP A 108 -6.04 -23.95 5.61
N SER A 109 -5.07 -23.23 5.00
CA SER A 109 -3.64 -23.48 5.24
C SER A 109 -3.14 -22.94 6.59
N LEU A 110 -3.68 -21.80 7.03
CA LEU A 110 -3.13 -21.04 8.16
C LEU A 110 -4.07 -20.99 9.38
N ASN A 111 -5.31 -21.47 9.26
CA ASN A 111 -6.38 -21.34 10.27
C ASN A 111 -6.62 -19.89 10.75
N VAL A 112 -6.24 -18.89 9.94
CA VAL A 112 -6.41 -17.45 10.22
C VAL A 112 -6.98 -16.76 9.00
N GLY A 113 -8.12 -16.11 9.16
CA GLY A 113 -8.70 -15.27 8.10
C GLY A 113 -7.90 -13.97 7.92
N PRO A 114 -7.30 -13.73 6.76
CA PRO A 114 -6.57 -12.50 6.52
C PRO A 114 -7.51 -11.29 6.52
N LYS A 115 -7.12 -10.22 7.21
CA LYS A 115 -7.83 -8.94 7.24
C LYS A 115 -7.21 -8.02 6.19
N SER A 116 -8.02 -7.32 5.42
CA SER A 116 -7.51 -6.37 4.43
C SER A 116 -8.27 -5.06 4.45
N MET A 117 -7.56 -3.96 4.18
CA MET A 117 -8.15 -2.64 4.09
C MET A 117 -7.42 -1.80 3.04
N VAL A 118 -8.18 -1.01 2.28
CA VAL A 118 -7.63 0.04 1.40
C VAL A 118 -7.19 1.21 2.28
N VAL A 119 -5.92 1.60 2.21
CA VAL A 119 -5.34 2.69 3.00
C VAL A 119 -5.11 3.96 2.19
N ALA A 120 -4.89 3.82 0.88
CA ALA A 120 -4.74 4.95 -0.04
C ALA A 120 -5.11 4.54 -1.47
N ARG A 121 -5.13 5.51 -2.39
CA ARG A 121 -5.16 5.28 -3.84
C ARG A 121 -3.96 5.92 -4.49
N ASP A 122 -3.33 5.16 -5.37
CA ASP A 122 -2.17 5.56 -6.16
C ASP A 122 -2.57 5.80 -7.61
N GLY A 123 -1.86 6.71 -8.29
CA GLY A 123 -1.98 6.90 -9.73
C GLY A 123 -0.76 6.30 -10.42
N ILE A 124 -0.96 5.58 -11.53
CA ILE A 124 0.14 5.18 -12.40
C ILE A 124 0.48 6.38 -13.30
N ALA A 125 1.57 7.06 -12.96
CA ALA A 125 2.06 8.18 -13.74
C ALA A 125 2.72 7.71 -15.04
N VAL A 126 2.44 8.44 -16.12
CA VAL A 126 3.10 8.26 -17.41
C VAL A 126 4.23 9.28 -17.50
N ILE A 127 5.44 8.80 -17.78
CA ILE A 127 6.63 9.64 -17.91
C ILE A 127 7.26 9.50 -19.29
N VAL A 128 7.77 10.62 -19.80
CA VAL A 128 8.42 10.71 -21.12
C VAL A 128 9.74 11.47 -21.02
N HIS A 129 10.59 11.32 -22.02
CA HIS A 129 11.86 12.00 -22.08
C HIS A 129 11.70 13.54 -22.03
N PRO A 130 12.64 14.30 -21.42
CA PRO A 130 12.53 15.77 -21.29
C PRO A 130 12.37 16.50 -22.63
N SER A 131 12.93 15.99 -23.71
CA SER A 131 12.80 16.58 -25.05
C SER A 131 11.49 16.23 -25.77
N SER A 132 10.65 15.35 -25.18
CA SER A 132 9.38 14.98 -25.82
C SER A 132 8.47 16.21 -25.95
N THR A 133 7.94 16.40 -27.17
CA THR A 133 6.92 17.41 -27.48
C THR A 133 5.51 16.88 -27.25
N ASP A 134 5.35 15.56 -27.35
CA ASP A 134 4.09 14.88 -27.10
C ASP A 134 4.02 14.48 -25.63
N THR A 135 3.11 15.14 -24.91
CA THR A 135 2.93 14.97 -23.46
C THR A 135 1.46 14.86 -23.06
N MET A 136 0.56 14.73 -24.02
CA MET A 136 -0.88 14.59 -23.81
C MET A 136 -1.39 13.35 -24.53
N TYR A 137 -1.99 12.42 -23.77
CA TYR A 137 -2.47 11.14 -24.29
C TYR A 137 -3.91 10.88 -23.86
N THR A 138 -4.72 10.35 -24.76
CA THR A 138 -5.98 9.72 -24.40
C THR A 138 -5.73 8.30 -23.90
N MET A 139 -6.71 7.69 -23.22
CA MET A 139 -6.60 6.26 -22.87
C MET A 139 -6.53 5.35 -24.09
N LYS A 140 -7.07 5.81 -25.24
CA LYS A 140 -6.93 5.11 -26.50
C LYS A 140 -5.46 5.15 -26.98
N ASP A 141 -4.80 6.32 -26.94
CA ASP A 141 -3.39 6.43 -27.29
C ASP A 141 -2.50 5.56 -26.40
N ILE A 142 -2.75 5.58 -25.10
CA ILE A 142 -2.06 4.69 -24.15
C ILE A 142 -2.24 3.22 -24.53
N LYS A 143 -3.45 2.80 -24.84
CA LYS A 143 -3.74 1.42 -25.27
C LYS A 143 -3.05 1.10 -26.60
N ASP A 144 -3.06 2.01 -27.56
CA ASP A 144 -2.42 1.83 -28.86
C ASP A 144 -0.87 1.76 -28.74
N ILE A 145 -0.26 2.52 -27.82
CA ILE A 145 1.16 2.39 -27.46
C ILE A 145 1.43 1.00 -26.87
N LEU A 146 0.63 0.62 -25.87
CA LEU A 146 0.81 -0.64 -25.15
C LEU A 146 0.61 -1.88 -26.03
N THR A 147 -0.22 -1.78 -27.06
CA THR A 147 -0.41 -2.85 -28.06
C THR A 147 0.52 -2.76 -29.25
N GLY A 148 1.32 -1.69 -29.34
CA GLY A 148 2.22 -1.44 -30.48
C GLY A 148 1.53 -0.97 -31.75
N LYS A 149 0.29 -0.49 -31.68
CA LYS A 149 -0.51 0.01 -32.81
C LYS A 149 -0.23 1.48 -33.12
N LEU A 150 0.33 2.24 -32.18
CA LEU A 150 0.59 3.67 -32.38
C LEU A 150 1.79 3.89 -33.33
N LYS A 151 1.61 4.73 -34.35
CA LYS A 151 2.60 4.97 -35.41
C LYS A 151 3.89 5.65 -34.93
N ASN A 152 3.87 6.37 -33.80
CA ASN A 152 5.04 7.08 -33.27
C ASN A 152 6.14 6.15 -32.68
N GLY A 153 5.86 4.85 -32.59
CA GLY A 153 6.86 3.86 -32.25
C GLY A 153 7.35 3.89 -30.79
N LEU A 154 6.67 4.60 -29.87
CA LEU A 154 7.04 4.63 -28.45
C LEU A 154 7.04 3.22 -27.84
N ILE A 155 8.11 2.90 -27.11
CA ILE A 155 8.29 1.62 -26.46
C ILE A 155 7.90 1.76 -24.98
N PRO A 156 6.91 1.00 -24.48
CA PRO A 156 6.54 1.03 -23.07
C PRO A 156 7.59 0.37 -22.19
N VAL A 157 7.90 1.00 -21.05
CA VAL A 157 8.88 0.54 -20.06
C VAL A 157 8.22 0.46 -18.68
N PHE A 158 8.42 -0.67 -17.99
CA PHE A 158 7.86 -0.99 -16.68
C PHE A 158 8.96 -1.42 -15.70
N ASP A 159 8.64 -1.46 -14.43
CA ASP A 159 9.44 -2.01 -13.34
C ASP A 159 9.37 -3.56 -13.28
N GLY A 160 9.46 -4.21 -14.40
CA GLY A 160 9.27 -5.65 -14.64
C GLY A 160 8.14 -5.90 -15.65
N VAL A 161 8.32 -6.91 -16.52
CA VAL A 161 7.33 -7.25 -17.56
C VAL A 161 6.27 -8.21 -17.04
N LYS A 162 6.54 -8.93 -15.95
CA LYS A 162 5.63 -9.91 -15.36
C LYS A 162 5.55 -9.69 -13.85
N ALA A 163 4.39 -9.92 -13.28
CA ALA A 163 4.12 -10.01 -11.85
C ALA A 163 4.12 -8.69 -11.05
N THR A 164 4.51 -7.52 -11.60
CA THR A 164 4.39 -6.24 -10.90
C THR A 164 2.94 -5.74 -10.89
N SER A 165 2.58 -4.96 -9.88
CA SER A 165 1.24 -4.38 -9.79
C SER A 165 0.96 -3.39 -10.93
N THR A 166 1.98 -2.69 -11.42
CA THR A 166 1.86 -1.78 -12.56
C THR A 166 1.51 -2.53 -13.83
N VAL A 167 2.24 -3.60 -14.15
CA VAL A 167 1.98 -4.44 -15.33
C VAL A 167 0.62 -5.12 -15.23
N ARG A 168 0.28 -5.67 -14.06
CA ARG A 168 -1.05 -6.27 -13.83
C ARG A 168 -2.16 -5.27 -14.07
N PHE A 169 -2.08 -4.07 -13.49
CA PHE A 169 -3.08 -3.02 -13.73
C PHE A 169 -3.24 -2.69 -15.22
N ILE A 170 -2.14 -2.58 -15.95
CA ILE A 170 -2.16 -2.32 -17.39
C ILE A 170 -2.87 -3.45 -18.14
N ILE A 171 -2.56 -4.71 -17.84
CA ILE A 171 -3.20 -5.87 -18.48
C ILE A 171 -4.70 -5.91 -18.17
N ASP A 172 -5.06 -5.80 -16.90
CA ASP A 172 -6.44 -6.00 -16.45
C ASP A 172 -7.36 -4.80 -16.77
N SER A 173 -6.86 -3.57 -16.57
CA SER A 173 -7.67 -2.37 -16.60
C SER A 173 -7.58 -1.59 -17.90
N VAL A 174 -6.41 -1.60 -18.56
CA VAL A 174 -6.18 -0.84 -19.79
C VAL A 174 -6.33 -1.72 -21.04
N LEU A 175 -5.63 -2.84 -21.08
CA LEU A 175 -5.65 -3.74 -22.24
C LEU A 175 -6.96 -4.53 -22.34
N ARG A 176 -7.48 -5.02 -21.20
CA ARG A 176 -8.78 -5.72 -21.13
C ARG A 176 -8.91 -6.85 -22.16
N GLY A 177 -7.93 -7.76 -22.19
CA GLY A 177 -7.88 -8.90 -23.08
C GLY A 177 -6.99 -8.73 -24.32
N ASP A 178 -6.58 -7.49 -24.66
CA ASP A 178 -5.52 -7.29 -25.66
C ASP A 178 -4.15 -7.67 -25.08
N SER A 179 -3.22 -8.07 -25.94
CA SER A 179 -1.87 -8.43 -25.54
C SER A 179 -0.95 -7.22 -25.50
N LEU A 180 -0.06 -7.19 -24.48
CA LEU A 180 1.02 -6.21 -24.42
C LEU A 180 1.98 -6.45 -25.60
N THR A 181 2.47 -5.36 -26.20
CA THR A 181 3.44 -5.45 -27.30
C THR A 181 4.69 -6.22 -26.88
N PRO A 182 5.24 -7.10 -27.73
CA PRO A 182 6.49 -7.80 -27.45
C PRO A 182 7.71 -6.85 -27.39
N LYS A 183 7.55 -5.58 -27.81
CA LYS A 183 8.59 -4.55 -27.66
C LYS A 183 8.63 -3.92 -26.25
N ALA A 184 7.66 -4.23 -25.39
CA ALA A 184 7.66 -3.73 -24.02
C ALA A 184 8.94 -4.15 -23.28
N MET A 185 9.50 -3.21 -22.53
CA MET A 185 10.78 -3.38 -21.83
C MET A 185 10.58 -3.40 -20.33
N ALA A 186 11.49 -4.08 -19.64
CA ALA A 186 11.54 -4.15 -18.19
C ALA A 186 12.79 -3.42 -17.67
N ALA A 187 12.60 -2.54 -16.70
CA ALA A 187 13.67 -2.07 -15.82
C ALA A 187 13.66 -2.90 -14.53
N ARG A 188 14.74 -2.84 -13.76
CA ARG A 188 14.84 -3.62 -12.51
C ARG A 188 13.99 -3.05 -11.37
N SER A 189 13.66 -1.77 -11.44
CA SER A 189 12.91 -1.03 -10.43
C SER A 189 12.23 0.19 -11.04
N SER A 190 11.33 0.83 -10.32
CA SER A 190 10.69 2.08 -10.72
C SER A 190 11.71 3.22 -10.93
N GLU A 191 12.77 3.29 -10.11
CA GLU A 191 13.90 4.21 -10.35
C GLU A 191 14.59 3.89 -11.68
N GLY A 192 14.80 2.61 -11.99
CA GLY A 192 15.36 2.15 -13.26
C GLY A 192 14.53 2.57 -14.46
N VAL A 193 13.19 2.62 -14.34
CA VAL A 193 12.31 3.16 -15.40
C VAL A 193 12.59 4.64 -15.61
N ILE A 194 12.67 5.44 -14.54
CA ILE A 194 12.95 6.87 -14.62
C ILE A 194 14.28 7.13 -15.34
N GLU A 195 15.35 6.44 -14.92
CA GLU A 195 16.68 6.57 -15.51
C GLU A 195 16.70 6.14 -16.99
N TYR A 196 15.97 5.10 -17.33
CA TYR A 196 15.90 4.62 -18.72
C TYR A 196 15.15 5.62 -19.62
N VAL A 197 14.01 6.13 -19.17
CA VAL A 197 13.24 7.17 -19.90
C VAL A 197 14.05 8.44 -20.05
N ALA A 198 14.80 8.86 -19.03
CA ALA A 198 15.65 10.05 -19.07
C ALA A 198 16.75 9.99 -20.14
N LYS A 199 17.17 8.78 -20.54
CA LYS A 199 18.25 8.56 -21.52
C LYS A 199 17.75 8.20 -22.92
N ASN A 200 16.48 7.85 -23.08
CA ASN A 200 15.96 7.28 -24.32
C ASN A 200 14.68 8.02 -24.79
N PRO A 201 14.78 8.92 -25.79
CA PRO A 201 13.61 9.70 -26.26
C PRO A 201 12.47 8.86 -26.87
N GLY A 202 12.76 7.65 -27.36
CA GLY A 202 11.78 6.76 -28.02
C GLY A 202 10.99 5.88 -27.06
N VAL A 203 10.99 6.17 -25.74
CA VAL A 203 10.32 5.33 -24.73
C VAL A 203 9.31 6.11 -23.91
N ILE A 204 8.37 5.39 -23.33
CA ILE A 204 7.35 5.89 -22.40
C ILE A 204 7.35 5.00 -21.17
N GLY A 205 7.44 5.59 -19.97
CA GLY A 205 7.53 4.86 -18.70
C GLY A 205 6.23 4.91 -17.93
N PHE A 206 5.96 3.85 -17.15
CA PHE A 206 4.81 3.71 -16.28
C PHE A 206 5.29 3.42 -14.86
N ILE A 207 5.03 4.32 -13.91
CA ILE A 207 5.48 4.23 -12.51
C ILE A 207 4.39 4.68 -11.54
N GLY A 208 4.44 4.26 -10.28
CA GLY A 208 3.59 4.81 -9.23
C GLY A 208 3.89 6.28 -8.94
N VAL A 209 2.86 7.09 -8.65
CA VAL A 209 3.02 8.51 -8.34
C VAL A 209 3.87 8.76 -7.10
N SER A 210 3.94 7.80 -6.19
CA SER A 210 4.77 7.86 -4.98
C SER A 210 6.27 8.03 -5.25
N TRP A 211 6.73 7.75 -6.47
CA TRP A 211 8.12 7.94 -6.89
C TRP A 211 8.45 9.37 -7.32
N ILE A 212 7.46 10.17 -7.65
CA ILE A 212 7.64 11.51 -8.22
C ILE A 212 6.70 12.55 -7.59
N GLY A 213 5.86 12.17 -6.65
CA GLY A 213 4.79 13.02 -6.13
C GLY A 213 5.20 13.92 -4.96
N ASN A 214 6.20 13.52 -4.15
CA ASN A 214 6.53 14.25 -2.94
C ASN A 214 7.46 15.46 -3.22
N PRO A 215 6.97 16.72 -3.09
CA PRO A 215 7.78 17.91 -3.34
C PRO A 215 8.78 18.22 -2.22
N GLU A 216 8.68 17.55 -1.07
CA GLU A 216 9.60 17.69 0.06
C GLU A 216 10.76 16.67 0.00
N ASP A 217 10.71 15.70 -0.93
CA ASP A 217 11.72 14.67 -1.13
C ASP A 217 12.71 15.10 -2.23
N GLU A 218 13.96 15.34 -1.86
CA GLU A 218 15.01 15.78 -2.79
C GLU A 218 15.26 14.76 -3.92
N SER A 219 15.15 13.47 -3.64
CA SER A 219 15.32 12.40 -4.63
C SER A 219 14.22 12.48 -5.68
N GLN A 220 12.96 12.61 -5.25
CA GLN A 220 11.82 12.73 -6.16
C GLN A 220 11.85 14.02 -6.97
N LEU A 221 12.26 15.15 -6.37
CA LEU A 221 12.53 16.38 -7.10
C LEU A 221 13.63 16.20 -8.15
N SER A 222 14.68 15.42 -7.85
CA SER A 222 15.73 15.10 -8.81
C SER A 222 15.19 14.29 -10.00
N PHE A 223 14.26 13.36 -9.76
CA PHE A 223 13.61 12.56 -10.80
C PHE A 223 12.75 13.44 -11.73
N LEU A 224 11.97 14.36 -11.16
CA LEU A 224 11.15 15.30 -11.95
C LEU A 224 11.98 16.22 -12.85
N LYS A 225 13.27 16.46 -12.55
CA LYS A 225 14.19 17.18 -13.43
C LYS A 225 14.67 16.33 -14.61
N LYS A 226 14.63 14.99 -14.47
CA LYS A 226 15.12 14.04 -15.50
C LYS A 226 14.06 13.64 -16.50
N VAL A 227 12.78 13.73 -16.17
CA VAL A 227 11.67 13.28 -17.02
C VAL A 227 10.51 14.27 -17.00
N LYS A 228 9.65 14.21 -18.01
CA LYS A 228 8.36 14.92 -18.01
C LYS A 228 7.23 13.98 -17.63
N VAL A 229 6.33 14.43 -16.75
CA VAL A 229 5.08 13.71 -16.45
C VAL A 229 4.04 14.12 -17.49
N ALA A 230 3.55 13.14 -18.23
CA ALA A 230 2.51 13.33 -19.22
C ALA A 230 1.13 13.58 -18.59
N ASN A 231 0.26 14.21 -19.35
CA ASN A 231 -1.14 14.41 -19.00
C ASN A 231 -1.99 13.37 -19.72
N ILE A 232 -2.97 12.81 -19.02
CA ILE A 232 -3.91 11.84 -19.57
C ILE A 232 -5.30 12.48 -19.63
N GLU A 233 -6.06 12.19 -20.69
CA GLU A 233 -7.41 12.71 -20.82
C GLU A 233 -8.26 12.32 -19.62
N SER A 234 -8.99 13.29 -19.08
CA SER A 234 -9.83 13.13 -17.91
C SER A 234 -11.00 12.19 -18.17
N THR A 235 -11.39 11.42 -17.14
CA THR A 235 -12.55 10.52 -17.25
C THR A 235 -13.89 11.25 -17.28
N ASP A 236 -13.95 12.47 -16.72
CA ASP A 236 -15.20 13.23 -16.54
C ASP A 236 -15.36 14.39 -17.54
N ILE A 237 -14.27 14.90 -18.11
CA ILE A 237 -14.31 16.07 -19.01
C ILE A 237 -13.52 15.75 -20.29
N PRO A 238 -14.19 15.37 -21.39
CA PRO A 238 -13.55 15.12 -22.67
C PRO A 238 -12.73 16.33 -23.15
N GLY A 239 -11.53 16.08 -23.69
CA GLY A 239 -10.60 17.13 -24.15
C GLY A 239 -9.85 17.85 -23.02
N SER A 240 -10.12 17.54 -21.75
CA SER A 240 -9.33 18.02 -20.59
C SER A 240 -8.28 16.99 -20.24
N TYR A 241 -7.03 17.42 -20.10
CA TYR A 241 -5.89 16.54 -19.81
C TYR A 241 -5.34 16.84 -18.41
N VAL A 242 -5.17 15.80 -17.62
CA VAL A 242 -4.79 15.90 -16.19
C VAL A 242 -3.60 15.00 -15.87
N LYS A 243 -2.79 15.42 -14.90
CA LYS A 243 -1.70 14.59 -14.36
C LYS A 243 -2.19 13.73 -13.21
N ALA A 244 -1.44 12.69 -12.88
CA ALA A 244 -1.65 11.82 -11.72
C ALA A 244 -1.41 12.55 -10.39
N TYR A 245 -1.96 13.74 -10.23
CA TYR A 245 -1.88 14.47 -8.97
C TYR A 245 -3.01 14.08 -8.04
N GLN A 246 -2.76 14.16 -6.75
CA GLN A 246 -3.65 13.74 -5.68
C GLN A 246 -5.11 14.18 -5.89
N ALA A 247 -5.35 15.45 -6.25
CA ALA A 247 -6.70 15.97 -6.47
C ALA A 247 -7.42 15.23 -7.61
N ASN A 248 -6.72 14.91 -8.69
CA ASN A 248 -7.27 14.21 -9.85
C ASN A 248 -7.51 12.73 -9.56
N ILE A 249 -6.64 12.11 -8.74
CA ILE A 249 -6.82 10.73 -8.24
C ILE A 249 -8.06 10.69 -7.34
N TYR A 250 -8.17 11.64 -6.41
CA TYR A 250 -9.25 11.73 -5.45
C TYR A 250 -10.62 11.95 -6.12
N LEU A 251 -10.68 12.86 -7.09
CA LEU A 251 -11.88 13.18 -7.86
C LEU A 251 -12.18 12.12 -8.94
N LYS A 252 -11.34 11.09 -9.07
CA LYS A 252 -11.42 10.06 -10.13
C LYS A 252 -11.37 10.64 -11.55
N ARG A 253 -10.70 11.78 -11.73
CA ARG A 253 -10.45 12.40 -13.03
C ARG A 253 -9.33 11.71 -13.78
N TYR A 254 -8.29 11.31 -13.04
CA TYR A 254 -7.18 10.55 -13.61
C TYR A 254 -7.59 9.09 -13.81
N PRO A 255 -7.47 8.52 -15.03
CA PRO A 255 -8.05 7.20 -15.33
C PRO A 255 -7.25 6.00 -14.77
N MET A 256 -5.94 6.13 -14.60
CA MET A 256 -5.09 5.02 -14.15
C MET A 256 -4.85 5.09 -12.64
N VAL A 257 -5.88 4.74 -11.88
CA VAL A 257 -5.88 4.75 -10.41
C VAL A 257 -6.04 3.33 -9.89
N ARG A 258 -5.25 2.97 -8.87
CA ARG A 258 -5.30 1.68 -8.16
C ARG A 258 -5.35 1.88 -6.65
N ASP A 259 -5.89 0.90 -5.95
CA ASP A 259 -5.91 0.91 -4.49
C ASP A 259 -4.55 0.46 -3.92
N LEU A 260 -4.14 1.04 -2.81
CA LEU A 260 -3.08 0.53 -1.95
C LEU A 260 -3.73 -0.14 -0.74
N ILE A 261 -3.42 -1.42 -0.55
CA ILE A 261 -4.11 -2.31 0.38
C ILE A 261 -3.06 -2.98 1.27
N TYR A 262 -3.29 -3.04 2.57
CA TYR A 262 -2.60 -4.04 3.38
C TYR A 262 -3.46 -5.29 3.52
N ILE A 263 -2.81 -6.44 3.60
CA ILE A 263 -3.41 -7.72 4.01
C ILE A 263 -2.61 -8.24 5.18
N LEU A 264 -3.30 -8.46 6.31
CA LEU A 264 -2.71 -8.78 7.60
C LEU A 264 -3.19 -10.16 8.07
N LYS A 265 -2.25 -11.01 8.45
CA LYS A 265 -2.44 -12.32 9.07
C LYS A 265 -1.95 -12.27 10.52
N GLU A 266 -2.82 -11.98 11.46
CA GLU A 266 -2.51 -12.00 12.89
C GLU A 266 -3.63 -12.65 13.70
N SER A 267 -3.24 -13.55 14.62
CA SER A 267 -4.15 -14.20 15.57
C SER A 267 -4.39 -13.38 16.84
N HIS A 268 -3.57 -12.37 17.09
CA HIS A 268 -3.66 -11.46 18.25
C HIS A 268 -3.44 -10.01 17.79
N ARG A 269 -3.62 -9.04 18.68
CA ARG A 269 -3.33 -7.64 18.42
C ARG A 269 -1.82 -7.37 18.59
N GLY A 270 -1.06 -7.76 17.58
CA GLY A 270 0.39 -7.61 17.55
C GLY A 270 0.85 -6.35 16.80
N LEU A 271 2.14 -6.30 16.48
CA LEU A 271 2.78 -5.17 15.82
C LEU A 271 2.22 -4.91 14.42
N GLY A 272 1.80 -5.96 13.69
CA GLY A 272 1.13 -5.79 12.39
C GLY A 272 -0.20 -5.06 12.53
N THR A 273 -1.00 -5.36 13.57
CA THR A 273 -2.25 -4.63 13.87
C THR A 273 -1.94 -3.16 14.19
N GLY A 274 -0.89 -2.89 15.00
CA GLY A 274 -0.47 -1.52 15.31
C GLY A 274 -0.08 -0.73 14.07
N PHE A 275 0.72 -1.32 13.19
CA PHE A 275 1.13 -0.68 11.94
C PHE A 275 -0.05 -0.48 10.96
N ALA A 276 -0.97 -1.44 10.89
CA ALA A 276 -2.21 -1.31 10.10
C ALA A 276 -3.09 -0.16 10.62
N ASN A 277 -3.26 -0.05 11.93
CA ASN A 277 -4.00 1.04 12.57
C ASN A 277 -3.31 2.40 12.34
N PHE A 278 -1.99 2.44 12.38
CA PHE A 278 -1.23 3.64 12.07
C PHE A 278 -1.43 4.09 10.62
N MET A 279 -1.31 3.19 9.65
CA MET A 279 -1.55 3.51 8.23
C MET A 279 -2.97 4.04 8.00
N SER A 280 -3.97 3.48 8.70
CA SER A 280 -5.37 3.89 8.61
C SER A 280 -5.71 5.13 9.45
N GLY A 281 -4.85 5.47 10.42
CA GLY A 281 -5.00 6.60 11.33
C GLY A 281 -4.56 7.94 10.72
N GLU A 282 -4.78 9.02 11.46
CA GLU A 282 -4.56 10.39 11.00
C GLU A 282 -3.13 10.62 10.49
N ILE A 283 -2.11 10.17 11.22
CA ILE A 283 -0.70 10.38 10.86
C ILE A 283 -0.36 9.65 9.56
N GLY A 284 -0.73 8.37 9.43
CA GLY A 284 -0.51 7.60 8.20
C GLY A 284 -1.22 8.22 7.00
N GLN A 285 -2.46 8.70 7.19
CA GLN A 285 -3.20 9.37 6.12
C GLN A 285 -2.59 10.72 5.71
N ILE A 286 -1.95 11.46 6.63
CA ILE A 286 -1.19 12.66 6.31
C ILE A 286 0.07 12.30 5.50
N ILE A 287 0.77 11.21 5.84
CA ILE A 287 1.94 10.74 5.10
C ILE A 287 1.54 10.36 3.67
N PHE A 288 0.46 9.61 3.47
CA PHE A 288 -0.07 9.34 2.13
C PHE A 288 -0.39 10.62 1.36
N LYS A 289 -1.01 11.59 2.03
CA LYS A 289 -1.31 12.88 1.43
C LYS A 289 -0.06 13.62 0.97
N ARG A 290 1.01 13.64 1.73
CA ARG A 290 2.28 14.28 1.37
C ARG A 290 2.96 13.60 0.19
N ALA A 291 2.86 12.28 0.08
CA ALA A 291 3.37 11.51 -1.05
C ALA A 291 2.46 11.55 -2.29
N TYR A 292 1.49 12.45 -2.35
CA TYR A 292 0.54 12.62 -3.46
C TYR A 292 -0.41 11.45 -3.71
N LEU A 293 -0.46 10.46 -2.83
CA LEU A 293 -1.51 9.45 -2.84
C LEU A 293 -2.82 10.04 -2.29
N ALA A 294 -3.95 9.58 -2.80
CA ALA A 294 -5.24 9.97 -2.23
C ALA A 294 -5.55 9.09 -0.99
N PRO A 295 -5.59 9.68 0.22
CA PRO A 295 -5.92 8.93 1.43
C PRO A 295 -7.29 8.25 1.33
N ALA A 296 -7.40 6.99 1.79
CA ALA A 296 -8.67 6.26 1.77
C ALA A 296 -9.58 6.63 2.93
N GLN A 297 -8.99 6.99 4.09
CA GLN A 297 -9.73 7.41 5.27
C GLN A 297 -9.81 8.95 5.31
N LYS A 298 -11.03 9.47 5.28
CA LYS A 298 -11.28 10.90 5.40
C LYS A 298 -11.63 11.25 6.84
N ASN A 299 -10.69 11.77 7.60
CA ASN A 299 -11.04 12.58 8.75
C ASN A 299 -11.24 14.04 8.29
N LEU A 300 -12.35 14.31 7.64
CA LEU A 300 -12.85 15.68 7.48
C LEU A 300 -13.49 16.11 8.81
N GLY A 301 -12.68 16.25 9.84
CA GLY A 301 -13.08 16.96 11.04
C GLY A 301 -13.30 18.43 10.68
N ILE A 302 -14.52 18.78 10.36
CA ILE A 302 -14.93 20.19 10.29
C ILE A 302 -14.85 20.69 11.74
N ARG A 303 -13.79 21.42 12.07
CA ARG A 303 -13.72 22.15 13.33
C ARG A 303 -14.52 23.43 13.16
N PRO A 304 -15.58 23.65 13.96
CA PRO A 304 -16.27 24.95 13.95
C PRO A 304 -15.29 26.02 14.43
N VAL A 305 -14.96 26.95 13.56
CA VAL A 305 -14.19 28.13 13.92
C VAL A 305 -15.22 29.17 14.40
N ARG A 306 -15.15 29.53 15.67
CA ARG A 306 -15.84 30.72 16.15
C ARG A 306 -14.95 31.91 15.78
N LEU A 307 -15.38 32.69 14.80
CA LEU A 307 -14.86 34.02 14.57
C LEU A 307 -15.42 34.90 15.70
N ASN A 308 -14.56 35.30 16.65
CA ASN A 308 -14.93 36.37 17.58
C ASN A 308 -14.91 37.65 16.77
N GLU A 309 -16.10 38.28 16.61
CA GLU A 309 -16.27 39.65 16.19
C GLU A 309 -15.75 40.61 17.26
#